data_55a5c25a402e45a5b917ac3734f58fb4
#
_entry.id   55a5c25a402e45a5b917ac3734f58fb4
#
_cell.length_a   1.000
_cell.length_b   1.000
_cell.length_c   1.000
_cell.angle_alpha   90.00
_cell.angle_beta   90.00
_cell.angle_gamma   90.00
#
_symmetry.space_group_name_H-M   'P 1'
#
loop_
_entity.id
_entity.type
_entity.pdbx_description
1 polymer ?
#
loop_
_entity_poly.entity_id
_entity_poly.type
_entity_poly.pdbx_seq_one_letter_code
_entity_poly.pdbx_strand_id
1 'polypeptide(L)'
;GVTSMIVCIGLVVTGVLDIKTAFAGFIDSNVILFVAMFIVGGALFETGMANKIGGIVTKFAKSERMLIAAVMIIVGVMSGVLSNTGTAAVLIPVVIGIAAKSGYSRSRLLMPLVFAAAMGGNLSLIGAPGNMIAQSALSEIGLSFGFFEYAIVGLPILICGTLFYTTLGMKLLPDRQPKDDGAFDTTADYSNVPAWKQKLSLVILLLTLLAMIFEKKIGIKLYVSGCMGALALIITGVISEKQALNSIDLKTIFLFGGTLSLAAALEKTGAGEMVAEKV
;
A
#
# COMPACT_ATOMS: atom_id res chain seq x y z
N GLY A 1 7.07 -0.24 -15.54
CA GLY A 1 8.48 0.16 -15.44
C GLY A 1 9.12 0.35 -16.81
N VAL A 2 9.24 -0.71 -17.62
CA VAL A 2 9.91 -0.62 -18.95
C VAL A 2 9.21 0.40 -19.85
N THR A 3 7.89 0.35 -19.97
CA THR A 3 7.11 1.31 -20.77
C THR A 3 7.33 2.74 -20.32
N SER A 4 7.36 3.00 -19.02
CA SER A 4 7.62 4.34 -18.46
C SER A 4 9.00 4.84 -18.84
N MET A 5 10.02 3.99 -18.78
CA MET A 5 11.38 4.35 -19.21
C MET A 5 11.47 4.64 -20.71
N ILE A 6 10.78 3.84 -21.54
CA ILE A 6 10.70 4.10 -22.99
C ILE A 6 10.06 5.46 -23.25
N VAL A 7 8.99 5.82 -22.54
CA VAL A 7 8.34 7.13 -22.65
C VAL A 7 9.32 8.26 -22.25
N CYS A 8 9.98 8.16 -21.09
CA CYS A 8 10.94 9.18 -20.64
C CYS A 8 12.07 9.38 -21.67
N ILE A 9 12.67 8.27 -22.14
CA ILE A 9 13.76 8.33 -23.15
C ILE A 9 13.22 8.91 -24.47
N GLY A 10 12.05 8.47 -24.92
CA GLY A 10 11.41 8.97 -26.13
C GLY A 10 11.18 10.48 -26.09
N LEU A 11 10.70 11.00 -24.96
CA LEU A 11 10.49 12.45 -24.77
C LEU A 11 11.79 13.25 -24.81
N VAL A 12 12.90 12.68 -24.35
CA VAL A 12 14.22 13.29 -24.44
C VAL A 12 14.76 13.24 -25.87
N VAL A 13 14.70 12.08 -26.52
CA VAL A 13 15.22 11.87 -27.89
C VAL A 13 14.46 12.72 -28.91
N THR A 14 13.16 12.88 -28.74
CA THR A 14 12.32 13.74 -29.61
C THR A 14 12.47 15.23 -29.31
N GLY A 15 13.23 15.61 -28.27
CA GLY A 15 13.44 17.01 -27.89
C GLY A 15 12.21 17.68 -27.23
N VAL A 16 11.19 16.91 -26.90
CA VAL A 16 10.00 17.43 -26.18
C VAL A 16 10.39 17.89 -24.79
N LEU A 17 11.17 17.11 -24.07
CA LEU A 17 11.69 17.43 -22.75
C LEU A 17 13.23 17.39 -22.75
N ASP A 18 13.84 18.20 -21.91
CA ASP A 18 15.25 18.02 -21.53
C ASP A 18 15.37 16.89 -20.48
N ILE A 19 16.57 16.33 -20.34
CA ILE A 19 16.82 15.20 -19.47
C ILE A 19 16.45 15.46 -18.01
N LYS A 20 16.67 16.70 -17.51
CA LYS A 20 16.33 17.05 -16.12
C LYS A 20 14.82 17.00 -15.89
N THR A 21 14.04 17.59 -16.79
CA THR A 21 12.57 17.60 -16.71
C THR A 21 12.00 16.20 -16.93
N ALA A 22 12.54 15.44 -17.89
CA ALA A 22 12.07 14.08 -18.17
C ALA A 22 12.28 13.11 -16.99
N PHE A 23 13.29 13.33 -16.15
CA PHE A 23 13.58 12.49 -14.99
C PHE A 23 13.26 13.15 -13.64
N ALA A 24 12.74 14.39 -13.64
CA ALA A 24 12.37 15.11 -12.42
C ALA A 24 11.36 14.33 -11.55
N GLY A 25 10.43 13.59 -12.20
CA GLY A 25 9.45 12.77 -11.51
C GLY A 25 10.06 11.69 -10.60
N PHE A 26 11.29 11.24 -10.85
CA PHE A 26 11.94 10.24 -10.00
C PHE A 26 12.51 10.80 -8.70
N ILE A 27 12.70 12.11 -8.63
CA ILE A 27 13.16 12.83 -7.42
C ILE A 27 12.03 13.65 -6.78
N ASP A 28 10.79 13.45 -7.24
CA ASP A 28 9.62 14.06 -6.61
C ASP A 28 9.50 13.64 -5.14
N SER A 29 9.08 14.57 -4.28
CA SER A 29 8.97 14.34 -2.83
C SER A 29 8.01 13.19 -2.48
N ASN A 30 6.98 12.98 -3.29
CA ASN A 30 6.03 11.89 -3.11
C ASN A 30 6.67 10.54 -3.49
N VAL A 31 7.52 10.48 -4.52
CA VAL A 31 8.26 9.27 -4.87
C VAL A 31 9.24 8.89 -3.76
N ILE A 32 9.95 9.87 -3.19
CA ILE A 32 10.83 9.66 -2.02
C ILE A 32 10.03 9.13 -0.83
N LEU A 33 8.85 9.70 -0.59
CA LEU A 33 7.94 9.22 0.46
C LEU A 33 7.52 7.76 0.23
N PHE A 34 7.19 7.38 -1.02
CA PHE A 34 6.86 6.00 -1.36
C PHE A 34 8.00 5.03 -1.08
N VAL A 35 9.20 5.35 -1.54
CA VAL A 35 10.40 4.53 -1.27
C VAL A 35 10.56 4.30 0.23
N ALA A 36 10.48 5.37 1.01
CA ALA A 36 10.60 5.29 2.46
C ALA A 36 9.50 4.42 3.09
N MET A 37 8.25 4.58 2.65
CA MET A 37 7.11 3.84 3.19
C MET A 37 7.08 2.38 2.74
N PHE A 38 7.60 2.04 1.56
CA PHE A 38 7.84 0.64 1.20
C PHE A 38 8.82 -0.04 2.15
N ILE A 39 9.88 0.65 2.57
CA ILE A 39 10.84 0.12 3.54
C ILE A 39 10.18 -0.03 4.92
N VAL A 40 9.48 1.01 5.41
CA VAL A 40 8.81 1.00 6.70
C VAL A 40 7.73 -0.08 6.76
N GLY A 41 6.90 -0.17 5.72
CA GLY A 41 5.88 -1.21 5.59
C GLY A 41 6.49 -2.59 5.41
N GLY A 42 7.51 -2.71 4.58
CA GLY A 42 8.27 -3.94 4.33
C GLY A 42 8.85 -4.54 5.61
N ALA A 43 9.31 -3.71 6.55
CA ALA A 43 9.81 -4.19 7.83
C ALA A 43 8.77 -4.97 8.65
N LEU A 44 7.47 -4.64 8.55
CA LEU A 44 6.43 -5.42 9.21
C LEU A 44 6.24 -6.79 8.56
N PHE A 45 6.45 -6.88 7.26
CA PHE A 45 6.39 -8.15 6.54
C PHE A 45 7.62 -9.00 6.84
N GLU A 46 8.81 -8.42 6.74
CA GLU A 46 10.09 -9.10 7.00
C GLU A 46 10.22 -9.62 8.44
N THR A 47 9.66 -8.89 9.41
CA THR A 47 9.67 -9.31 10.82
C THR A 47 8.53 -10.27 11.19
N GLY A 48 7.56 -10.49 10.29
CA GLY A 48 6.36 -11.29 10.56
C GLY A 48 5.33 -10.60 11.48
N MET A 49 5.53 -9.31 11.79
CA MET A 49 4.56 -8.57 12.60
C MET A 49 3.22 -8.43 11.88
N ALA A 50 3.22 -8.26 10.56
CA ALA A 50 2.00 -8.24 9.75
C ALA A 50 1.20 -9.55 9.90
N ASN A 51 1.87 -10.70 9.92
CA ASN A 51 1.22 -12.00 10.15
C ASN A 51 0.62 -12.10 11.57
N LYS A 52 1.28 -11.55 12.57
CA LYS A 52 0.74 -11.51 13.95
C LYS A 52 -0.52 -10.64 14.02
N ILE A 53 -0.51 -9.48 13.38
CA ILE A 53 -1.69 -8.60 13.30
C ILE A 53 -2.82 -9.32 12.56
N GLY A 54 -2.52 -9.94 11.42
CA GLY A 54 -3.48 -10.77 10.68
C GLY A 54 -4.04 -11.93 11.50
N GLY A 55 -3.21 -12.56 12.35
CA GLY A 55 -3.63 -13.64 13.25
C GLY A 55 -4.68 -13.23 14.29
N ILE A 56 -4.83 -11.93 14.58
CA ILE A 56 -5.90 -11.44 15.47
C ILE A 56 -7.30 -11.79 14.91
N VAL A 57 -7.41 -11.90 13.59
CA VAL A 57 -8.65 -12.28 12.90
C VAL A 57 -9.22 -13.60 13.42
N THR A 58 -8.35 -14.55 13.83
CA THR A 58 -8.78 -15.87 14.35
C THR A 58 -9.69 -15.76 15.58
N LYS A 59 -9.56 -14.68 16.37
CA LYS A 59 -10.40 -14.43 17.55
C LYS A 59 -11.87 -14.18 17.19
N PHE A 60 -12.14 -13.81 15.95
CA PHE A 60 -13.48 -13.50 15.44
C PHE A 60 -14.08 -14.64 14.60
N ALA A 61 -13.45 -15.81 14.56
CA ALA A 61 -13.89 -16.96 13.76
C ALA A 61 -15.14 -17.69 14.32
N LYS A 62 -15.94 -17.04 15.17
CA LYS A 62 -17.18 -17.60 15.74
C LYS A 62 -18.31 -17.77 14.71
N SER A 63 -18.31 -16.96 13.65
CA SER A 63 -19.21 -17.06 12.51
C SER A 63 -18.53 -16.58 11.24
N GLU A 64 -18.95 -17.13 10.09
CA GLU A 64 -18.37 -16.74 8.79
C GLU A 64 -18.52 -15.23 8.54
N ARG A 65 -19.67 -14.64 8.90
CA ARG A 65 -19.92 -13.20 8.77
C ARG A 65 -18.96 -12.36 9.60
N MET A 66 -18.78 -12.72 10.87
CA MET A 66 -17.83 -12.03 11.75
C MET A 66 -16.41 -12.16 11.26
N LEU A 67 -16.06 -13.31 10.72
CA LEU A 67 -14.74 -13.56 10.17
C LEU A 67 -14.48 -12.70 8.93
N ILE A 68 -15.44 -12.62 7.99
CA ILE A 68 -15.35 -11.74 6.81
C ILE A 68 -15.21 -10.28 7.25
N ALA A 69 -16.04 -9.82 8.20
CA ALA A 69 -15.95 -8.45 8.70
C ALA A 69 -14.57 -8.16 9.32
N ALA A 70 -14.07 -9.06 10.16
CA ALA A 70 -12.77 -8.92 10.81
C ALA A 70 -11.62 -8.92 9.80
N VAL A 71 -11.65 -9.82 8.80
CA VAL A 71 -10.70 -9.84 7.69
C VAL A 71 -10.72 -8.49 6.98
N MET A 72 -11.89 -8.01 6.57
CA MET A 72 -12.01 -6.79 5.79
C MET A 72 -11.54 -5.55 6.57
N ILE A 73 -11.89 -5.44 7.84
CA ILE A 73 -11.49 -4.30 8.67
C ILE A 73 -9.98 -4.32 8.90
N ILE A 74 -9.42 -5.46 9.32
CA ILE A 74 -7.98 -5.56 9.61
C ILE A 74 -7.15 -5.36 8.34
N VAL A 75 -7.52 -6.02 7.25
CA VAL A 75 -6.84 -5.87 5.95
C VAL A 75 -6.96 -4.45 5.43
N GLY A 76 -8.16 -3.85 5.48
CA GLY A 76 -8.39 -2.47 5.04
C GLY A 76 -7.54 -1.46 5.82
N VAL A 77 -7.53 -1.56 7.15
CA VAL A 77 -6.71 -0.67 7.99
C VAL A 77 -5.21 -0.86 7.72
N MET A 78 -4.75 -2.11 7.62
CA MET A 78 -3.35 -2.40 7.29
C MET A 78 -2.98 -1.86 5.91
N SER A 79 -3.83 -2.05 4.92
CA SER A 79 -3.60 -1.59 3.55
C SER A 79 -3.60 -0.07 3.43
N GLY A 80 -4.32 0.63 4.30
CA GLY A 80 -4.28 2.09 4.36
C GLY A 80 -2.92 2.67 4.77
N VAL A 81 -2.06 1.86 5.36
CA VAL A 81 -0.74 2.26 5.85
C VAL A 81 0.39 1.54 5.13
N LEU A 82 0.11 0.34 4.65
CA LEU A 82 1.03 -0.52 3.91
C LEU A 82 0.57 -0.59 2.44
N SER A 83 1.37 -1.19 1.56
CA SER A 83 0.93 -1.38 0.17
C SER A 83 -0.22 -2.40 0.08
N ASN A 84 -1.20 -2.15 -0.80
CA ASN A 84 -2.33 -3.05 -1.03
C ASN A 84 -1.87 -4.46 -1.40
N THR A 85 -0.90 -4.54 -2.33
CA THR A 85 -0.36 -5.81 -2.82
C THR A 85 0.40 -6.56 -1.73
N GLY A 86 1.25 -5.85 -0.97
CA GLY A 86 2.01 -6.44 0.13
C GLY A 86 1.10 -6.96 1.24
N THR A 87 0.09 -6.16 1.63
CA THR A 87 -0.89 -6.57 2.63
C THR A 87 -1.66 -7.81 2.19
N ALA A 88 -2.16 -7.84 0.94
CA ALA A 88 -2.85 -8.99 0.40
C ALA A 88 -1.95 -10.22 0.34
N ALA A 89 -0.73 -10.09 -0.19
CA ALA A 89 0.21 -11.22 -0.35
C ALA A 89 0.54 -11.89 0.99
N VAL A 90 0.74 -11.11 2.05
CA VAL A 90 1.06 -11.64 3.38
C VAL A 90 -0.15 -12.23 4.09
N LEU A 91 -1.33 -11.62 3.91
CA LEU A 91 -2.53 -12.06 4.64
C LEU A 91 -3.30 -13.19 3.93
N ILE A 92 -3.11 -13.40 2.62
CA ILE A 92 -3.69 -14.54 1.89
C ILE A 92 -3.36 -15.88 2.55
N PRO A 93 -2.09 -16.24 2.81
CA PRO A 93 -1.75 -17.50 3.49
C PRO A 93 -2.36 -17.62 4.89
N VAL A 94 -2.38 -16.51 5.65
CA VAL A 94 -2.99 -16.48 6.99
C VAL A 94 -4.48 -16.79 6.92
N VAL A 95 -5.20 -16.15 5.98
CA VAL A 95 -6.65 -16.36 5.80
C VAL A 95 -6.95 -17.75 5.25
N ILE A 96 -6.10 -18.32 4.39
CA ILE A 96 -6.22 -19.72 3.95
C ILE A 96 -6.09 -20.67 5.15
N GLY A 97 -5.10 -20.43 6.03
CA GLY A 97 -4.94 -21.24 7.23
C GLY A 97 -6.14 -21.13 8.19
N ILE A 98 -6.75 -19.94 8.31
CA ILE A 98 -7.97 -19.73 9.10
C ILE A 98 -9.15 -20.47 8.46
N ALA A 99 -9.32 -20.37 7.15
CA ALA A 99 -10.38 -21.09 6.41
C ALA A 99 -10.31 -22.59 6.63
N ALA A 100 -9.10 -23.17 6.53
CA ALA A 100 -8.87 -24.59 6.75
C ALA A 100 -9.23 -25.05 8.17
N LYS A 101 -8.92 -24.22 9.20
CA LYS A 101 -9.21 -24.53 10.60
C LYS A 101 -10.69 -24.34 10.97
N SER A 102 -11.35 -23.36 10.36
CA SER A 102 -12.74 -23.01 10.66
C SER A 102 -13.77 -23.74 9.80
N GLY A 103 -13.34 -24.45 8.75
CA GLY A 103 -14.21 -25.14 7.81
C GLY A 103 -14.96 -24.22 6.85
N TYR A 104 -14.63 -22.93 6.80
CA TYR A 104 -15.24 -21.97 5.88
C TYR A 104 -14.60 -22.00 4.50
N SER A 105 -15.36 -21.59 3.48
CA SER A 105 -14.89 -21.55 2.10
C SER A 105 -13.78 -20.52 1.91
N ARG A 106 -12.66 -20.96 1.30
CA ARG A 106 -11.52 -20.07 0.98
C ARG A 106 -11.94 -18.91 0.07
N SER A 107 -12.77 -19.17 -0.94
CA SER A 107 -13.22 -18.15 -1.90
C SER A 107 -14.02 -17.04 -1.22
N ARG A 108 -14.83 -17.38 -0.22
CA ARG A 108 -15.64 -16.43 0.56
C ARG A 108 -14.81 -15.55 1.50
N LEU A 109 -13.58 -15.92 1.80
CA LEU A 109 -12.67 -15.14 2.63
C LEU A 109 -11.63 -14.38 1.80
N LEU A 110 -11.11 -14.99 0.73
CA LEU A 110 -10.05 -14.39 -0.09
C LEU A 110 -10.55 -13.22 -0.94
N MET A 111 -11.76 -13.33 -1.51
CA MET A 111 -12.31 -12.25 -2.32
C MET A 111 -12.53 -10.97 -1.48
N PRO A 112 -13.24 -11.01 -0.33
CA PRO A 112 -13.32 -9.87 0.57
C PRO A 112 -11.97 -9.31 1.01
N LEU A 113 -10.97 -10.18 1.25
CA LEU A 113 -9.62 -9.75 1.61
C LEU A 113 -9.01 -8.86 0.53
N VAL A 114 -9.05 -9.29 -0.74
CA VAL A 114 -8.45 -8.53 -1.86
C VAL A 114 -9.16 -7.20 -2.05
N PHE A 115 -10.50 -7.20 -1.99
CA PHE A 115 -11.28 -5.95 -2.08
C PHE A 115 -11.04 -5.03 -0.89
N ALA A 116 -10.91 -5.58 0.32
CA ALA A 116 -10.58 -4.79 1.50
C ALA A 116 -9.19 -4.15 1.40
N ALA A 117 -8.21 -4.87 0.84
CA ALA A 117 -6.89 -4.30 0.57
C ALA A 117 -6.97 -3.13 -0.43
N ALA A 118 -7.76 -3.28 -1.51
CA ALA A 118 -7.96 -2.21 -2.49
C ALA A 118 -8.71 -1.00 -1.90
N MET A 119 -9.80 -1.23 -1.15
CA MET A 119 -10.57 -0.16 -0.49
C MET A 119 -9.75 0.54 0.59
N GLY A 120 -8.97 -0.22 1.35
CA GLY A 120 -8.10 0.29 2.41
C GLY A 120 -7.02 1.24 1.88
N GLY A 121 -6.55 1.04 0.65
CA GLY A 121 -5.64 1.96 -0.02
C GLY A 121 -6.15 3.40 -0.10
N ASN A 122 -7.46 3.61 -0.01
CA ASN A 122 -8.06 4.95 0.00
C ASN A 122 -8.20 5.55 1.42
N LEU A 123 -7.60 4.96 2.44
CA LEU A 123 -7.65 5.51 3.81
C LEU A 123 -6.56 6.54 4.08
N SER A 124 -5.49 6.54 3.32
CA SER A 124 -4.39 7.48 3.51
C SER A 124 -3.76 7.92 2.19
N LEU A 125 -2.94 8.94 2.27
CA LEU A 125 -2.19 9.46 1.15
C LEU A 125 -1.29 8.39 0.50
N ILE A 126 -0.67 7.53 1.29
CA ILE A 126 0.31 6.52 0.86
C ILE A 126 -0.29 5.15 0.56
N GLY A 127 -1.56 4.94 0.83
CA GLY A 127 -2.20 3.63 0.71
C GLY A 127 -2.31 3.13 -0.73
N ALA A 128 -2.41 4.03 -1.71
CA ALA A 128 -2.46 3.67 -3.12
C ALA A 128 -1.67 4.66 -4.00
N PRO A 129 -1.03 4.19 -5.09
CA PRO A 129 -0.26 5.05 -6.00
C PRO A 129 -1.08 6.20 -6.60
N GLY A 130 -2.36 5.97 -6.91
CA GLY A 130 -3.25 7.00 -7.45
C GLY A 130 -3.43 8.21 -6.54
N ASN A 131 -3.43 8.01 -5.22
CA ASN A 131 -3.56 9.10 -4.24
C ASN A 131 -2.38 10.07 -4.34
N MET A 132 -1.19 9.55 -4.58
CA MET A 132 0.03 10.34 -4.68
C MET A 132 0.11 11.09 -6.00
N ILE A 133 -0.42 10.52 -7.09
CA ILE A 133 -0.53 11.22 -8.39
C ILE A 133 -1.44 12.43 -8.22
N ALA A 134 -2.59 12.26 -7.56
CA ALA A 134 -3.49 13.36 -7.26
C ALA A 134 -2.84 14.41 -6.33
N GLN A 135 -2.02 13.97 -5.36
CA GLN A 135 -1.26 14.87 -4.49
C GLN A 135 -0.23 15.67 -5.27
N SER A 136 0.50 15.05 -6.19
CA SER A 136 1.49 15.76 -7.02
C SER A 136 0.81 16.84 -7.86
N ALA A 137 -0.32 16.53 -8.52
CA ALA A 137 -1.08 17.49 -9.30
C ALA A 137 -1.60 18.67 -8.45
N LEU A 138 -2.09 18.39 -7.23
CA LEU A 138 -2.53 19.44 -6.30
C LEU A 138 -1.38 20.32 -5.83
N SER A 139 -0.19 19.75 -5.64
CA SER A 139 0.98 20.50 -5.19
C SER A 139 1.41 21.57 -6.21
N GLU A 140 1.19 21.35 -7.51
CA GLU A 140 1.47 22.31 -8.58
C GLU A 140 0.63 23.59 -8.45
N ILE A 141 -0.57 23.49 -7.94
CA ILE A 141 -1.48 24.63 -7.68
C ILE A 141 -1.42 25.13 -6.23
N GLY A 142 -0.41 24.70 -5.46
CA GLY A 142 -0.19 25.11 -4.07
C GLY A 142 -1.15 24.49 -3.05
N LEU A 143 -1.93 23.49 -3.43
CA LEU A 143 -2.82 22.73 -2.54
C LEU A 143 -2.19 21.40 -2.13
N SER A 144 -2.66 20.82 -1.04
CA SER A 144 -2.20 19.51 -0.58
C SER A 144 -3.24 18.83 0.28
N PHE A 145 -3.39 17.51 0.12
CA PHE A 145 -4.14 16.69 1.04
C PHE A 145 -3.35 16.45 2.34
N GLY A 146 -4.05 16.43 3.46
CA GLY A 146 -3.52 15.87 4.70
C GLY A 146 -3.39 14.35 4.61
N PHE A 147 -2.55 13.78 5.48
CA PHE A 147 -2.22 12.35 5.43
C PHE A 147 -3.44 11.41 5.42
N PHE A 148 -4.47 11.71 6.23
CA PHE A 148 -5.71 10.91 6.33
C PHE A 148 -6.93 11.60 5.72
N GLU A 149 -6.80 12.65 4.93
CA GLU A 149 -7.95 13.28 4.28
C GLU A 149 -8.66 12.36 3.31
N TYR A 150 -7.93 11.46 2.67
CA TYR A 150 -8.52 10.39 1.85
C TYR A 150 -9.48 9.49 2.61
N ALA A 151 -9.31 9.33 3.94
CA ALA A 151 -10.21 8.53 4.77
C ALA A 151 -11.66 9.08 4.81
N ILE A 152 -11.88 10.35 4.52
CA ILE A 152 -13.21 10.96 4.45
C ILE A 152 -14.07 10.19 3.42
N VAL A 153 -13.48 9.78 2.31
CA VAL A 153 -14.14 8.97 1.28
C VAL A 153 -13.83 7.49 1.44
N GLY A 154 -12.59 7.15 1.77
CA GLY A 154 -12.12 5.78 1.88
C GLY A 154 -12.79 4.98 3.01
N LEU A 155 -13.04 5.60 4.15
CA LEU A 155 -13.69 4.93 5.28
C LEU A 155 -15.15 4.53 4.98
N PRO A 156 -16.01 5.41 4.45
CA PRO A 156 -17.33 5.02 3.97
C PRO A 156 -17.29 3.89 2.95
N ILE A 157 -16.36 3.92 1.99
CA ILE A 157 -16.20 2.86 0.99
C ILE A 157 -15.86 1.52 1.67
N LEU A 158 -14.92 1.51 2.61
CA LEU A 158 -14.54 0.30 3.34
C LEU A 158 -15.70 -0.24 4.18
N ILE A 159 -16.45 0.63 4.86
CA ILE A 159 -17.63 0.24 5.65
C ILE A 159 -18.71 -0.33 4.74
N CYS A 160 -19.07 0.36 3.65
CA CYS A 160 -20.08 -0.14 2.69
C CYS A 160 -19.67 -1.47 2.06
N GLY A 161 -18.39 -1.61 1.68
CA GLY A 161 -17.85 -2.86 1.16
C GLY A 161 -17.92 -3.99 2.19
N THR A 162 -17.58 -3.70 3.45
CA THR A 162 -17.68 -4.68 4.54
C THR A 162 -19.13 -5.11 4.77
N LEU A 163 -20.08 -4.17 4.80
CA LEU A 163 -21.51 -4.45 4.90
C LEU A 163 -22.01 -5.27 3.71
N PHE A 164 -21.58 -4.91 2.49
CA PHE A 164 -21.94 -5.67 1.30
C PHE A 164 -21.47 -7.13 1.39
N TYR A 165 -20.19 -7.37 1.68
CA TYR A 165 -19.64 -8.73 1.73
C TYR A 165 -20.17 -9.57 2.90
N THR A 166 -20.53 -8.94 4.00
CA THR A 166 -21.13 -9.66 5.16
C THR A 166 -22.62 -9.95 4.98
N THR A 167 -23.30 -9.31 4.03
CA THR A 167 -24.74 -9.49 3.78
C THR A 167 -25.03 -10.15 2.43
N LEU A 168 -24.90 -9.40 1.34
CA LEU A 168 -25.20 -9.83 -0.03
C LEU A 168 -24.05 -10.64 -0.64
N GLY A 169 -22.82 -10.20 -0.44
CA GLY A 169 -21.63 -10.80 -1.05
C GLY A 169 -21.44 -12.26 -0.65
N MET A 170 -21.72 -12.62 0.60
CA MET A 170 -21.68 -14.02 1.04
C MET A 170 -22.60 -14.95 0.23
N LYS A 171 -23.74 -14.43 -0.23
CA LYS A 171 -24.71 -15.22 -1.02
C LYS A 171 -24.32 -15.30 -2.50
N LEU A 172 -23.60 -14.31 -2.99
CA LEU A 172 -23.17 -14.22 -4.39
C LEU A 172 -21.85 -14.96 -4.65
N LEU A 173 -20.99 -15.07 -3.64
CA LEU A 173 -19.72 -15.75 -3.77
C LEU A 173 -19.90 -17.28 -3.81
N PRO A 174 -19.24 -17.97 -4.76
CA PRO A 174 -19.34 -19.42 -4.87
C PRO A 174 -18.74 -20.09 -3.65
N ASP A 175 -19.44 -21.08 -3.13
CA ASP A 175 -18.98 -21.95 -2.05
C ASP A 175 -18.11 -23.07 -2.64
N ARG A 176 -16.90 -22.71 -3.06
CA ARG A 176 -15.93 -23.68 -3.53
C ARG A 176 -15.01 -24.06 -2.39
N GLN A 177 -15.26 -25.22 -1.80
CA GLN A 177 -14.24 -25.90 -1.03
C GLN A 177 -13.17 -26.40 -2.03
N PRO A 178 -11.88 -26.11 -1.84
CA PRO A 178 -10.87 -26.70 -2.70
C PRO A 178 -10.94 -28.22 -2.52
N LYS A 179 -11.01 -28.95 -3.62
CA LYS A 179 -10.49 -30.31 -3.65
C LYS A 179 -9.05 -30.21 -3.14
N ASP A 180 -8.67 -31.14 -2.30
CA ASP A 180 -7.38 -31.29 -1.61
C ASP A 180 -6.16 -31.08 -2.52
N ASP A 181 -5.99 -29.89 -3.06
CA ASP A 181 -4.77 -29.51 -3.76
C ASP A 181 -3.79 -29.03 -2.67
N GLY A 182 -2.85 -29.91 -2.40
CA GLY A 182 -1.79 -29.90 -1.41
C GLY A 182 -1.55 -28.57 -0.70
N ALA A 183 -1.48 -28.62 0.60
CA ALA A 183 -1.23 -27.51 1.50
C ALA A 183 -0.34 -26.44 0.86
N PHE A 184 -0.93 -25.26 0.60
CA PHE A 184 -0.13 -24.03 0.49
C PHE A 184 0.46 -23.75 1.87
N ASP A 185 1.46 -24.53 2.22
CA ASP A 185 2.31 -24.33 3.39
C ASP A 185 3.31 -23.21 3.08
N THR A 186 2.79 -22.05 2.70
CA THR A 186 3.59 -20.84 2.44
C THR A 186 3.43 -19.82 3.56
N THR A 187 3.19 -20.24 4.77
CA THR A 187 3.44 -19.39 5.93
C THR A 187 4.95 -19.31 6.11
N ALA A 188 5.53 -18.19 5.69
CA ALA A 188 6.94 -17.92 5.98
C ALA A 188 7.15 -18.13 7.49
N ASP A 189 8.14 -18.94 7.84
CA ASP A 189 8.46 -19.25 9.23
C ASP A 189 9.21 -18.05 9.84
N TYR A 190 8.54 -17.35 10.73
CA TYR A 190 9.11 -16.23 11.49
C TYR A 190 9.53 -16.64 12.91
N SER A 191 9.61 -17.95 13.21
CA SER A 191 9.98 -18.45 14.54
C SER A 191 11.40 -17.99 14.96
N ASN A 192 12.28 -17.81 13.97
CA ASN A 192 13.65 -17.36 14.16
C ASN A 192 13.81 -15.85 14.31
N VAL A 193 12.73 -15.07 14.10
CA VAL A 193 12.82 -13.61 14.23
C VAL A 193 12.59 -13.19 15.68
N PRO A 194 13.57 -12.54 16.32
CA PRO A 194 13.45 -12.11 17.70
C PRO A 194 12.24 -11.21 17.94
N ALA A 195 11.51 -11.43 19.02
CA ALA A 195 10.29 -10.69 19.35
C ALA A 195 10.51 -9.17 19.47
N TRP A 196 11.72 -8.73 19.83
CA TRP A 196 12.06 -7.32 19.92
C TRP A 196 12.04 -6.63 18.53
N LYS A 197 12.50 -7.31 17.48
CA LYS A 197 12.47 -6.79 16.10
C LYS A 197 11.03 -6.57 15.63
N GLN A 198 10.15 -7.51 15.93
CA GLN A 198 8.72 -7.42 15.60
C GLN A 198 8.05 -6.24 16.31
N LYS A 199 8.31 -6.08 17.61
CA LYS A 199 7.76 -4.94 18.38
C LYS A 199 8.34 -3.62 17.90
N LEU A 200 9.65 -3.56 17.67
CA LEU A 200 10.34 -2.34 17.28
C LEU A 200 9.92 -1.90 15.87
N SER A 201 9.70 -2.82 14.91
CA SER A 201 9.17 -2.47 13.60
C SER A 201 7.81 -1.80 13.68
N LEU A 202 6.92 -2.30 14.54
CA LEU A 202 5.61 -1.70 14.76
C LEU A 202 5.73 -0.33 15.44
N VAL A 203 6.58 -0.20 16.44
CA VAL A 203 6.80 1.08 17.16
C VAL A 203 7.34 2.13 16.20
N ILE A 204 8.34 1.80 15.38
CA ILE A 204 8.91 2.74 14.40
C ILE A 204 7.86 3.13 13.36
N LEU A 205 7.06 2.18 12.86
CA LEU A 205 5.95 2.51 11.96
C LEU A 205 4.99 3.52 12.61
N LEU A 206 4.53 3.24 13.85
CA LEU A 206 3.57 4.12 14.53
C LEU A 206 4.17 5.51 14.80
N LEU A 207 5.44 5.60 15.19
CA LEU A 207 6.12 6.87 15.38
C LEU A 207 6.26 7.65 14.06
N THR A 208 6.59 6.95 12.96
CA THR A 208 6.67 7.55 11.63
C THR A 208 5.32 8.12 11.20
N LEU A 209 4.24 7.35 11.39
CA LEU A 209 2.87 7.82 11.09
C LEU A 209 2.45 9.00 11.97
N LEU A 210 2.76 8.95 13.27
CA LEU A 210 2.49 10.07 14.17
C LEU A 210 3.25 11.33 13.73
N ALA A 211 4.52 11.20 13.36
CA ALA A 211 5.30 12.32 12.85
C ALA A 211 4.68 12.91 11.56
N MET A 212 4.17 12.06 10.67
CA MET A 212 3.48 12.49 9.44
C MET A 212 2.14 13.19 9.74
N ILE A 213 1.34 12.66 10.67
CA ILE A 213 0.06 13.28 11.08
C ILE A 213 0.28 14.66 11.68
N PHE A 214 1.33 14.81 12.46
CA PHE A 214 1.68 16.08 13.12
C PHE A 214 2.65 16.95 12.31
N GLU A 215 2.78 16.73 11.00
CA GLU A 215 3.66 17.50 10.11
C GLU A 215 3.55 19.01 10.35
N LYS A 216 2.31 19.55 10.36
CA LYS A 216 2.05 20.98 10.55
C LYS A 216 2.51 21.53 11.91
N LYS A 217 2.55 20.66 12.95
CA LYS A 217 3.01 21.07 14.30
C LYS A 217 4.52 20.91 14.47
N ILE A 218 5.08 19.83 13.91
CA ILE A 218 6.49 19.48 14.06
C ILE A 218 7.35 20.25 13.04
N GLY A 219 6.75 20.63 11.90
CA GLY A 219 7.46 21.32 10.80
C GLY A 219 8.34 20.41 9.96
N ILE A 220 8.25 19.07 10.13
CA ILE A 220 9.01 18.08 9.37
C ILE A 220 8.12 17.56 8.25
N LYS A 221 8.60 17.69 7.00
CA LYS A 221 7.87 17.22 5.82
C LYS A 221 7.64 15.70 5.85
N LEU A 222 6.52 15.24 5.26
CA LEU A 222 6.11 13.82 5.22
C LEU A 222 7.23 12.90 4.74
N TYR A 223 7.87 13.24 3.63
CA TYR A 223 8.95 12.42 3.07
C TYR A 223 10.19 12.35 3.97
N VAL A 224 10.50 13.41 4.72
CA VAL A 224 11.60 13.39 5.70
C VAL A 224 11.26 12.45 6.85
N SER A 225 10.04 12.54 7.40
CA SER A 225 9.56 11.64 8.47
C SER A 225 9.60 10.17 8.02
N GLY A 226 9.19 9.89 6.77
CA GLY A 226 9.29 8.55 6.18
C GLY A 226 10.74 8.05 6.09
N CYS A 227 11.65 8.88 5.55
CA CYS A 227 13.07 8.54 5.45
C CYS A 227 13.71 8.31 6.82
N MET A 228 13.38 9.12 7.82
CA MET A 228 13.85 8.91 9.20
C MET A 228 13.38 7.56 9.76
N GLY A 229 12.12 7.19 9.53
CA GLY A 229 11.57 5.88 9.92
C GLY A 229 12.30 4.73 9.22
N ALA A 230 12.52 4.82 7.92
CA ALA A 230 13.24 3.81 7.15
C ALA A 230 14.69 3.65 7.63
N LEU A 231 15.40 4.76 7.84
CA LEU A 231 16.77 4.76 8.38
C LEU A 231 16.81 4.18 9.79
N ALA A 232 15.86 4.54 10.66
CA ALA A 232 15.80 4.00 12.02
C ALA A 232 15.69 2.47 12.03
N LEU A 233 14.89 1.87 11.11
CA LEU A 233 14.76 0.42 10.98
C LEU A 233 16.07 -0.28 10.58
N ILE A 234 16.86 0.35 9.72
CA ILE A 234 18.15 -0.18 9.26
C ILE A 234 19.20 -0.01 10.35
N ILE A 235 19.33 1.19 10.93
CA ILE A 235 20.33 1.51 11.96
C ILE A 235 20.12 0.66 13.24
N THR A 236 18.87 0.45 13.63
CA THR A 236 18.55 -0.40 14.79
C THR A 236 18.70 -1.90 14.51
N GLY A 237 19.00 -2.29 13.26
CA GLY A 237 19.17 -3.69 12.88
C GLY A 237 17.87 -4.50 12.87
N VAL A 238 16.71 -3.85 12.83
CA VAL A 238 15.40 -4.52 12.66
C VAL A 238 15.37 -5.27 11.35
N ILE A 239 15.77 -4.58 10.27
CA ILE A 239 15.96 -5.16 8.95
C ILE A 239 17.36 -4.82 8.43
N SER A 240 17.89 -5.66 7.55
CA SER A 240 19.14 -5.40 6.85
C SER A 240 18.90 -4.44 5.67
N GLU A 241 19.97 -3.79 5.21
CA GLU A 241 19.94 -2.95 4.01
C GLU A 241 19.37 -3.70 2.80
N LYS A 242 19.78 -4.96 2.60
CA LYS A 242 19.29 -5.82 1.53
C LYS A 242 17.78 -6.05 1.62
N GLN A 243 17.25 -6.29 2.82
CA GLN A 243 15.81 -6.43 3.02
C GLN A 243 15.07 -5.12 2.77
N ALA A 244 15.63 -3.99 3.20
CA ALA A 244 15.07 -2.67 2.93
C ALA A 244 14.97 -2.39 1.43
N LEU A 245 16.03 -2.64 0.67
CA LEU A 245 16.04 -2.45 -0.79
C LEU A 245 15.07 -3.40 -1.51
N ASN A 246 14.99 -4.66 -1.06
CA ASN A 246 14.05 -5.64 -1.62
C ASN A 246 12.58 -5.33 -1.33
N SER A 247 12.31 -4.54 -0.29
CA SER A 247 10.94 -4.10 0.04
C SER A 247 10.40 -3.02 -0.91
N ILE A 248 11.27 -2.38 -1.69
CA ILE A 248 10.88 -1.31 -2.61
C ILE A 248 10.23 -1.90 -3.86
N ASP A 249 8.97 -1.52 -4.14
CA ASP A 249 8.32 -1.87 -5.40
C ASP A 249 8.79 -0.95 -6.53
N LEU A 250 9.87 -1.35 -7.17
CA LEU A 250 10.45 -0.63 -8.31
C LEU A 250 9.45 -0.43 -9.45
N LYS A 251 8.49 -1.34 -9.66
CA LYS A 251 7.48 -1.19 -10.73
C LYS A 251 6.63 0.04 -10.48
N THR A 252 6.19 0.23 -9.24
CA THR A 252 5.41 1.40 -8.83
C THR A 252 6.25 2.68 -8.93
N ILE A 253 7.50 2.66 -8.50
CA ILE A 253 8.39 3.83 -8.59
C ILE A 253 8.60 4.26 -10.07
N PHE A 254 8.91 3.30 -10.95
CA PHE A 254 9.09 3.59 -12.37
C PHE A 254 7.79 4.02 -13.07
N LEU A 255 6.66 3.43 -12.69
CA LEU A 255 5.35 3.86 -13.20
C LEU A 255 5.10 5.33 -12.83
N PHE A 256 5.31 5.67 -11.57
CA PHE A 256 5.05 7.00 -11.03
C PHE A 256 5.95 8.06 -11.66
N GLY A 257 7.27 7.86 -11.62
CA GLY A 257 8.24 8.78 -12.21
C GLY A 257 7.97 9.02 -13.70
N GLY A 258 7.66 7.95 -14.46
CA GLY A 258 7.32 8.09 -15.89
C GLY A 258 5.98 8.76 -16.15
N THR A 259 4.99 8.60 -15.26
CA THR A 259 3.70 9.29 -15.38
C THR A 259 3.87 10.79 -15.16
N LEU A 260 4.67 11.20 -14.18
CA LEU A 260 4.99 12.62 -13.95
C LEU A 260 5.74 13.23 -15.14
N SER A 261 6.65 12.48 -15.76
CA SER A 261 7.34 12.92 -16.98
C SER A 261 6.38 13.12 -18.15
N LEU A 262 5.40 12.23 -18.30
CA LEU A 262 4.36 12.37 -19.32
C LEU A 262 3.46 13.58 -19.05
N ALA A 263 3.09 13.82 -17.78
CA ALA A 263 2.35 15.01 -17.38
C ALA A 263 3.09 16.29 -17.74
N ALA A 264 4.38 16.39 -17.41
CA ALA A 264 5.21 17.52 -17.78
C ALA A 264 5.32 17.74 -19.32
N ALA A 265 5.31 16.64 -20.09
CA ALA A 265 5.31 16.74 -21.54
C ALA A 265 3.97 17.26 -22.09
N LEU A 266 2.84 16.79 -21.54
CA LEU A 266 1.50 17.27 -21.92
C LEU A 266 1.32 18.74 -21.61
N GLU A 267 1.82 19.21 -20.47
CA GLU A 267 1.81 20.62 -20.09
C GLU A 267 2.67 21.44 -21.03
N LYS A 268 3.93 21.05 -21.24
CA LYS A 268 4.89 21.80 -22.08
C LYS A 268 4.46 21.92 -23.55
N THR A 269 3.76 20.91 -24.06
CA THR A 269 3.27 20.89 -25.46
C THR A 269 1.90 21.53 -25.65
N GLY A 270 1.19 21.88 -24.55
CA GLY A 270 -0.20 22.33 -24.61
C GLY A 270 -1.20 21.23 -24.97
N ALA A 271 -0.74 19.97 -25.12
CA ALA A 271 -1.61 18.85 -25.47
C ALA A 271 -2.67 18.56 -24.38
N GLY A 272 -2.32 18.85 -23.11
CA GLY A 272 -3.26 18.75 -21.99
C GLY A 272 -4.46 19.69 -22.14
N GLU A 273 -4.23 20.95 -22.53
CA GLU A 273 -5.28 21.94 -22.76
C GLU A 273 -6.17 21.53 -23.94
N MET A 274 -5.56 21.07 -25.05
CA MET A 274 -6.31 20.59 -26.22
C MET A 274 -7.26 19.41 -25.91
N VAL A 275 -6.87 18.55 -24.96
CA VAL A 275 -7.73 17.44 -24.52
C VAL A 275 -8.83 17.96 -23.59
N ALA A 276 -8.50 18.88 -22.68
CA ALA A 276 -9.44 19.45 -21.72
C ALA A 276 -10.55 20.28 -22.39
N GLU A 277 -10.23 20.97 -23.50
CA GLU A 277 -11.23 21.74 -24.28
C GLU A 277 -12.26 20.85 -25.02
N LYS A 278 -11.94 19.56 -25.23
CA LYS A 278 -12.81 18.61 -25.97
C LYS A 278 -13.65 17.71 -25.05
N VAL A 279 -13.41 17.75 -23.74
CA VAL A 279 -14.11 16.96 -22.72
C VAL A 279 -15.09 17.85 -21.97
#